data_3518508cbc2303a1661ed5a7fe3d62d0
#
_entry.id   3518508cbc2303a1661ed5a7fe3d62d0
#
_cell.length_a   1.000
_cell.length_b   1.000
_cell.length_c   1.000
_cell.angle_alpha   90.00
_cell.angle_beta   90.00
_cell.angle_gamma   90.00
#
_symmetry.space_group_name_H-M   'P 1'
#
loop_
_entity.id
_entity.type
_entity.pdbx_description
1 polymer ?
#
loop_
_entity_poly.entity_id
_entity_poly.type
_entity_poly.pdbx_seq_one_letter_code
_entity_poly.pdbx_strand_id
1 'polypeptide(L)'
;MNHLGKYLVQHHYARPDQIVRALDRQKELQTPQGKLAIEFRMITMNQLFDILNHGAETNLRFGEIAVALGYLTQEQVQVLLEEQRNRRPRLGQLLIEMGIMTEEQLNGALQKFLEKTQKPPAQDEKAFSQHAHQHQQ
;
A
#
# COMPACT_ATOMS: atom_id res chain seq x y z
N MET A 1 9.85 2.91 -5.28
CA MET A 1 10.19 1.88 -4.29
C MET A 1 9.71 2.30 -2.91
N ASN A 2 9.31 1.35 -2.11
CA ASN A 2 8.87 1.58 -0.74
C ASN A 2 10.01 2.20 0.09
N HIS A 3 9.70 3.24 0.87
CA HIS A 3 10.71 3.93 1.68
C HIS A 3 11.36 3.01 2.71
N LEU A 4 10.58 2.14 3.34
CA LEU A 4 11.11 1.17 4.29
C LEU A 4 12.03 0.19 3.59
N GLY A 5 11.62 -0.32 2.42
CA GLY A 5 12.43 -1.25 1.64
C GLY A 5 13.78 -0.65 1.30
N LYS A 6 13.78 0.60 0.86
CA LYS A 6 15.01 1.32 0.53
C LYS A 6 15.91 1.47 1.75
N TYR A 7 15.34 1.81 2.90
CA TYR A 7 16.08 1.93 4.15
C TYR A 7 16.75 0.60 4.53
N LEU A 8 15.99 -0.49 4.42
CA LEU A 8 16.50 -1.81 4.78
C LEU A 8 17.68 -2.23 3.89
N VAL A 9 17.60 -1.92 2.61
CA VAL A 9 18.70 -2.20 1.68
C VAL A 9 19.92 -1.34 2.02
N GLN A 10 19.72 -0.06 2.26
CA GLN A 10 20.81 0.86 2.55
C GLN A 10 21.55 0.51 3.84
N HIS A 11 20.86 -0.08 4.80
CA HIS A 11 21.45 -0.44 6.09
C HIS A 11 21.76 -1.93 6.19
N HIS A 12 21.77 -2.63 5.06
CA HIS A 12 22.21 -4.03 4.95
C HIS A 12 21.38 -5.03 5.75
N TYR A 13 20.11 -4.72 5.99
CA TYR A 13 19.17 -5.67 6.61
C TYR A 13 18.66 -6.67 5.58
N ALA A 14 18.60 -6.26 4.30
CA ALA A 14 18.09 -7.10 3.24
C ALA A 14 18.77 -6.71 1.92
N ARG A 15 18.79 -7.66 0.98
CA ARG A 15 19.31 -7.40 -0.37
C ARG A 15 18.21 -6.84 -1.26
N PRO A 16 18.59 -6.09 -2.31
CA PRO A 16 17.57 -5.56 -3.23
C PRO A 16 16.65 -6.62 -3.82
N ASP A 17 17.19 -7.80 -4.20
CA ASP A 17 16.40 -8.88 -4.76
C ASP A 17 15.38 -9.43 -3.75
N GLN A 18 15.75 -9.44 -2.48
CA GLN A 18 14.86 -9.90 -1.41
C GLN A 18 13.70 -8.93 -1.22
N ILE A 19 13.98 -7.63 -1.27
CA ILE A 19 12.93 -6.62 -1.16
C ILE A 19 11.99 -6.71 -2.37
N VAL A 20 12.53 -6.87 -3.57
CA VAL A 20 11.71 -7.01 -4.78
C VAL A 20 10.77 -8.22 -4.66
N ARG A 21 11.31 -9.36 -4.20
CA ARG A 21 10.47 -10.56 -4.02
C ARG A 21 9.37 -10.35 -2.99
N ALA A 22 9.69 -9.66 -1.90
CA ALA A 22 8.69 -9.38 -0.87
C ALA A 22 7.60 -8.42 -1.39
N LEU A 23 7.98 -7.41 -2.16
CA LEU A 23 7.02 -6.49 -2.76
C LEU A 23 6.13 -7.19 -3.78
N ASP A 24 6.69 -8.11 -4.57
CA ASP A 24 5.91 -8.91 -5.51
C ASP A 24 4.91 -9.78 -4.76
N ARG A 25 5.34 -10.40 -3.66
CA ARG A 25 4.45 -11.20 -2.83
C ARG A 25 3.34 -10.37 -2.21
N GLN A 26 3.66 -9.17 -1.76
CA GLN A 26 2.68 -8.24 -1.21
C GLN A 26 1.59 -7.94 -2.24
N LYS A 27 2.01 -7.72 -3.49
CA LYS A 27 1.10 -7.44 -4.59
C LYS A 27 0.21 -8.65 -4.91
N GLU A 28 0.79 -9.86 -4.91
CA GLU A 28 0.05 -11.10 -5.15
C GLU A 28 -1.04 -11.32 -4.10
N LEU A 29 -0.78 -10.93 -2.87
CA LEU A 29 -1.70 -11.13 -1.76
C LEU A 29 -2.73 -10.00 -1.62
N GLN A 30 -2.67 -9.00 -2.49
CA GLN A 30 -3.59 -7.88 -2.47
C GLN A 30 -5.00 -8.34 -2.87
N THR A 31 -6.01 -7.90 -2.12
CA THR A 31 -7.40 -8.23 -2.45
C THR A 31 -7.83 -7.46 -3.71
N PRO A 32 -8.40 -8.14 -4.72
CA PRO A 32 -8.84 -7.45 -5.92
C PRO A 32 -9.93 -6.42 -5.64
N GLN A 33 -9.91 -5.30 -6.35
CA GLN A 33 -10.91 -4.24 -6.17
C GLN A 33 -12.32 -4.72 -6.48
N GLY A 34 -12.47 -5.60 -7.49
CA GLY A 34 -13.77 -6.15 -7.84
C GLY A 34 -14.40 -6.93 -6.70
N LYS A 35 -13.58 -7.70 -5.99
CA LYS A 35 -14.04 -8.46 -4.84
C LYS A 35 -14.53 -7.53 -3.73
N LEU A 36 -13.76 -6.47 -3.46
CA LEU A 36 -14.14 -5.49 -2.45
C LEU A 36 -15.42 -4.75 -2.82
N ALA A 37 -15.57 -4.39 -4.08
CA ALA A 37 -16.76 -3.69 -4.55
C ALA A 37 -18.02 -4.55 -4.36
N ILE A 38 -17.91 -5.85 -4.57
CA ILE A 38 -19.01 -6.78 -4.32
C ILE A 38 -19.28 -6.89 -2.81
N GLU A 39 -18.24 -7.05 -1.98
CA GLU A 39 -18.38 -7.12 -0.52
C GLU A 39 -19.11 -5.91 0.03
N PHE A 40 -18.75 -4.73 -0.46
CA PHE A 40 -19.34 -3.48 0.02
C PHE A 40 -20.65 -3.13 -0.68
N ARG A 41 -21.12 -4.04 -1.55
CA ARG A 41 -22.39 -3.87 -2.27
C ARG A 41 -22.43 -2.60 -3.12
N MET A 42 -21.29 -2.22 -3.65
CA MET A 42 -21.18 -1.05 -4.53
C MET A 42 -21.57 -1.38 -5.95
N ILE A 43 -21.35 -2.64 -6.38
CA ILE A 43 -21.71 -3.11 -7.72
C ILE A 43 -22.35 -4.50 -7.63
N THR A 44 -23.05 -4.88 -8.69
CA THR A 44 -23.63 -6.22 -8.83
C THR A 44 -22.65 -7.13 -9.57
N MET A 45 -22.89 -8.44 -9.52
CA MET A 45 -22.06 -9.39 -10.28
C MET A 45 -22.10 -9.11 -11.78
N ASN A 46 -23.26 -8.74 -12.32
CA ASN A 46 -23.36 -8.41 -13.74
C ASN A 46 -22.49 -7.20 -14.09
N GLN A 47 -22.50 -6.19 -13.22
CA GLN A 47 -21.65 -5.02 -13.42
C GLN A 47 -20.17 -5.39 -13.35
N LEU A 48 -19.81 -6.29 -12.44
CA LEU A 48 -18.43 -6.76 -12.32
C LEU A 48 -17.99 -7.44 -13.62
N PHE A 49 -18.81 -8.35 -14.17
CA PHE A 49 -18.49 -9.02 -15.42
C PHE A 49 -18.33 -8.02 -16.56
N ASP A 50 -19.19 -7.00 -16.59
CA ASP A 50 -19.12 -5.96 -17.61
C ASP A 50 -17.79 -5.19 -17.53
N ILE A 51 -17.38 -4.82 -16.33
CA ILE A 51 -16.11 -4.15 -16.11
C ILE A 51 -14.95 -5.04 -16.57
N LEU A 52 -14.97 -6.31 -16.18
CA LEU A 52 -13.89 -7.24 -16.52
C LEU A 52 -13.81 -7.47 -18.04
N ASN A 53 -14.95 -7.54 -18.72
CA ASN A 53 -14.97 -7.69 -20.18
C ASN A 53 -14.35 -6.48 -20.87
N HIS A 54 -14.66 -5.28 -20.41
CA HIS A 54 -14.05 -4.07 -20.94
C HIS A 54 -12.56 -4.01 -20.65
N GLY A 55 -12.15 -4.51 -19.47
CA GLY A 55 -10.74 -4.54 -19.09
C GLY A 55 -9.91 -5.46 -19.98
N ALA A 56 -10.52 -6.54 -20.49
CA ALA A 56 -9.83 -7.46 -21.36
C ALA A 56 -9.47 -6.83 -22.72
N GLU A 57 -10.20 -5.78 -23.11
CA GLU A 57 -10.02 -5.12 -24.39
C GLU A 57 -9.23 -3.81 -24.31
N THR A 58 -8.95 -3.35 -23.08
CA THR A 58 -8.29 -2.07 -22.87
C THR A 58 -7.17 -2.23 -21.85
N ASN A 59 -6.34 -1.20 -21.72
CA ASN A 59 -5.30 -1.18 -20.67
C ASN A 59 -5.74 -0.35 -19.47
N LEU A 60 -7.04 -0.06 -19.37
CA LEU A 60 -7.56 0.74 -18.28
C LEU A 60 -7.67 -0.09 -17.00
N ARG A 61 -7.54 0.58 -15.88
CA ARG A 61 -7.67 -0.05 -14.57
C ARG A 61 -9.14 -0.26 -14.21
N PHE A 62 -9.38 -1.18 -13.30
CA PHE A 62 -10.73 -1.50 -12.85
C PHE A 62 -11.53 -0.25 -12.48
N GLY A 63 -10.95 0.61 -11.64
CA GLY A 63 -11.64 1.83 -11.19
C GLY A 63 -11.97 2.79 -12.32
N GLU A 64 -11.05 2.93 -13.28
CA GLU A 64 -11.25 3.80 -14.44
C GLU A 64 -12.42 3.32 -15.28
N ILE A 65 -12.48 2.03 -15.51
CA ILE A 65 -13.56 1.43 -16.29
C ILE A 65 -14.90 1.58 -15.57
N ALA A 66 -14.92 1.29 -14.28
CA ALA A 66 -16.14 1.35 -13.48
C ALA A 66 -16.73 2.76 -13.46
N VAL A 67 -15.87 3.78 -13.35
CA VAL A 67 -16.31 5.17 -13.38
C VAL A 67 -16.83 5.54 -14.78
N ALA A 68 -16.11 5.14 -15.81
CA ALA A 68 -16.51 5.41 -17.19
C ALA A 68 -17.87 4.81 -17.53
N LEU A 69 -18.15 3.61 -17.01
CA LEU A 69 -19.44 2.95 -17.22
C LEU A 69 -20.54 3.45 -16.29
N GLY A 70 -20.19 4.30 -15.34
CA GLY A 70 -21.17 4.85 -14.41
C GLY A 70 -21.53 3.93 -13.27
N TYR A 71 -20.77 2.87 -13.04
CA TYR A 71 -21.07 1.90 -11.96
C TYR A 71 -20.52 2.32 -10.62
N LEU A 72 -19.43 3.09 -10.63
CA LEU A 72 -18.83 3.61 -9.39
C LEU A 72 -18.53 5.10 -9.55
N THR A 73 -18.51 5.80 -8.42
CA THR A 73 -18.05 7.19 -8.38
C THR A 73 -16.56 7.20 -8.08
N GLN A 74 -15.92 8.36 -8.30
CA GLN A 74 -14.52 8.54 -7.95
C GLN A 74 -14.30 8.30 -6.45
N GLU A 75 -15.22 8.79 -5.62
CA GLU A 75 -15.14 8.60 -4.18
C GLU A 75 -15.20 7.13 -3.78
N GLN A 76 -16.08 6.36 -4.44
CA GLN A 76 -16.16 4.93 -4.18
C GLN A 76 -14.87 4.21 -4.56
N VAL A 77 -14.27 4.58 -5.68
CA VAL A 77 -12.99 4.00 -6.10
C VAL A 77 -11.90 4.31 -5.06
N GLN A 78 -11.90 5.53 -4.51
CA GLN A 78 -10.94 5.87 -3.46
C GLN A 78 -11.12 5.02 -2.21
N VAL A 79 -12.37 4.75 -1.82
CA VAL A 79 -12.65 3.86 -0.69
C VAL A 79 -12.10 2.47 -0.96
N LEU A 80 -12.29 1.95 -2.16
CA LEU A 80 -11.76 0.62 -2.53
C LEU A 80 -10.24 0.58 -2.50
N LEU A 81 -9.59 1.63 -2.99
CA LEU A 81 -8.13 1.71 -2.98
C LEU A 81 -7.59 1.76 -1.54
N GLU A 82 -8.24 2.51 -0.68
CA GLU A 82 -7.87 2.58 0.72
C GLU A 82 -8.01 1.23 1.41
N GLU A 83 -9.13 0.56 1.16
CA GLU A 83 -9.37 -0.75 1.77
C GLU A 83 -8.37 -1.79 1.28
N GLN A 84 -8.01 -1.73 0.01
CA GLN A 84 -6.96 -2.59 -0.55
C GLN A 84 -5.64 -2.41 0.21
N ARG A 85 -5.27 -1.16 0.43
CA ARG A 85 -4.03 -0.86 1.17
C ARG A 85 -4.10 -1.36 2.60
N ASN A 86 -5.25 -1.20 3.25
CA ASN A 86 -5.42 -1.61 4.64
C ASN A 86 -5.36 -3.12 4.82
N ARG A 87 -5.83 -3.87 3.82
CA ARG A 87 -5.89 -5.34 3.90
C ARG A 87 -4.62 -6.04 3.46
N ARG A 88 -3.76 -5.35 2.68
CA ARG A 88 -2.57 -6.04 2.17
C ARG A 88 -1.57 -6.28 3.30
N PRO A 89 -0.83 -7.40 3.26
CA PRO A 89 0.19 -7.67 4.27
C PRO A 89 1.26 -6.60 4.24
N ARG A 90 1.80 -6.28 5.41
CA ARG A 90 2.87 -5.29 5.50
C ARG A 90 4.19 -5.90 5.03
N LEU A 91 5.02 -5.08 4.41
CA LEU A 91 6.31 -5.53 3.90
C LEU A 91 7.14 -6.21 4.99
N GLY A 92 7.21 -5.60 6.18
CA GLY A 92 7.98 -6.17 7.29
C GLY A 92 7.51 -7.56 7.67
N GLN A 93 6.21 -7.76 7.72
CA GLN A 93 5.65 -9.08 8.05
C GLN A 93 6.07 -10.12 7.03
N LEU A 94 6.02 -9.77 5.76
CA LEU A 94 6.42 -10.69 4.70
C LEU A 94 7.91 -11.03 4.76
N LEU A 95 8.74 -10.06 5.12
CA LEU A 95 10.18 -10.31 5.26
C LEU A 95 10.46 -11.33 6.36
N ILE A 96 9.69 -11.27 7.45
CA ILE A 96 9.81 -12.25 8.52
C ILE A 96 9.34 -13.63 8.03
N GLU A 97 8.17 -13.70 7.40
CA GLU A 97 7.61 -14.96 6.91
C GLU A 97 8.49 -15.62 5.87
N MET A 98 9.17 -14.83 5.06
CA MET A 98 10.06 -15.35 4.02
C MET A 98 11.46 -15.68 4.55
N GLY A 99 11.69 -15.47 5.85
CA GLY A 99 12.97 -15.82 6.46
C GLY A 99 14.09 -14.86 6.15
N ILE A 100 13.78 -13.66 5.64
CA ILE A 100 14.80 -12.67 5.27
C ILE A 100 15.28 -11.93 6.50
N MET A 101 14.38 -11.65 7.43
CA MET A 101 14.70 -10.96 8.68
C MET A 101 14.01 -11.65 9.83
N THR A 102 14.58 -11.48 11.03
CA THR A 102 13.90 -11.90 12.25
C THR A 102 13.01 -10.76 12.75
N GLU A 103 12.06 -11.10 13.60
CA GLU A 103 11.19 -10.09 14.21
C GLU A 103 12.00 -9.04 14.98
N GLU A 104 13.04 -9.52 15.67
CA GLU A 104 13.92 -8.66 16.45
C GLU A 104 14.66 -7.66 15.55
N GLN A 105 15.19 -8.15 14.44
CA GLN A 105 15.89 -7.29 13.47
C GLN A 105 14.93 -6.27 12.88
N LEU A 106 13.71 -6.69 12.55
CA LEU A 106 12.73 -5.79 11.98
C LEU A 106 12.34 -4.69 12.97
N ASN A 107 12.09 -5.07 14.23
CA ASN A 107 11.70 -4.10 15.24
C ASN A 107 12.80 -3.06 15.46
N GLY A 108 14.05 -3.49 15.50
CA GLY A 108 15.18 -2.57 15.63
C GLY A 108 15.29 -1.63 14.44
N ALA A 109 15.13 -2.17 13.24
CA ALA A 109 15.21 -1.37 12.01
C ALA A 109 14.06 -0.37 11.94
N LEU A 110 12.85 -0.79 12.30
CA LEU A 110 11.69 0.09 12.28
C LEU A 110 11.83 1.24 13.25
N GLN A 111 12.35 0.96 14.45
CA GLN A 111 12.55 2.01 15.43
C GLN A 111 13.49 3.08 14.88
N LYS A 112 14.60 2.67 14.30
CA LYS A 112 15.56 3.61 13.72
C LYS A 112 15.00 4.35 12.52
N PHE A 113 14.25 3.64 11.69
CA PHE A 113 13.62 4.23 10.52
C PHE A 113 12.60 5.30 10.92
N LEU A 114 11.76 5.01 11.91
CA LEU A 114 10.76 5.96 12.39
C LEU A 114 11.39 7.17 13.04
N GLU A 115 12.45 6.97 13.82
CA GLU A 115 13.17 8.08 14.42
C GLU A 115 13.72 9.02 13.35
N LYS A 116 14.27 8.46 12.28
CA LYS A 116 14.85 9.24 11.21
C LYS A 116 13.79 10.01 10.42
N THR A 117 12.64 9.37 10.14
CA THR A 117 11.60 9.98 9.34
C THR A 117 10.73 10.95 10.12
N GLN A 118 10.62 10.77 11.42
CA GLN A 118 9.80 11.63 12.28
C GLN A 118 10.59 12.76 12.91
N LYS A 119 11.90 12.71 12.77
CA LYS A 119 12.75 13.75 13.33
C LYS A 119 12.44 15.08 12.65
N PRO A 120 12.11 16.13 13.41
CA PRO A 120 11.83 17.42 12.80
C PRO A 120 13.06 17.96 12.09
N PRO A 121 12.87 18.76 11.04
CA PRO A 121 14.02 19.39 10.39
C PRO A 121 14.78 20.19 11.42
N ALA A 122 16.05 20.02 11.41
CA ALA A 122 16.88 20.77 12.37
C ALA A 122 16.61 22.22 12.22
N GLN A 123 16.13 22.57 12.96
CA GLN A 123 15.58 23.41 12.97
C GLN A 123 14.79 24.17 12.48
N ASP A 124 14.19 24.34 12.37
CA ASP A 124 13.22 24.72 11.89
C ASP A 124 12.07 24.37 12.23
N GLU A 125 11.93 24.42 12.62
CA GLU A 125 10.88 23.90 12.91
C GLU A 125 9.98 24.10 13.14
N LYS A 126 9.89 24.63 13.31
CA LYS A 126 8.86 24.39 13.61
C LYS A 126 7.96 24.61 13.29
N ALA A 127 7.89 24.91 13.29
CA ALA A 127 7.04 24.51 12.94
C ALA A 127 6.11 24.23 12.82
N PHE A 128 6.03 24.43 13.15
CA PHE A 128 5.14 23.66 12.95
C PHE A 128 4.44 23.16 13.33
N SER A 129 4.54 23.56 13.65
CA SER A 129 4.05 22.65 13.91
C SER A 129 3.18 22.28 14.12
N GLN A 130 3.30 22.66 14.41
CA GLN A 130 2.82 21.99 14.55
C GLN A 130 2.05 21.42 14.37
N HIS A 131 2.15 22.08 14.39
CA HIS A 131 1.73 21.31 14.17
C HIS A 131 1.33 20.49 14.03
N ALA A 132 1.25 20.94 14.38
CA ALA A 132 1.28 20.00 14.28
C ALA A 132 0.85 19.34 14.25
N HIS A 133 0.91 19.51 14.38
CA HIS A 133 0.88 18.62 14.28
C HIS A 133 0.46 17.87 13.97
N GLN A 134 0.61 18.27 14.26
CA GLN A 134 0.63 17.42 13.99
C GLN A 134 0.31 16.73 13.40
N HIS A 135 0.45 17.06 13.38
CA HIS A 135 0.53 16.22 12.75
C HIS A 135 0.42 15.49 12.15
N GLN A 136 0.64 15.78 12.22
CA GLN A 136 0.77 14.96 11.69
C GLN A 136 0.79 14.15 11.16
N GLN A 137 1.08 14.30 11.21
CA GLN A 137 1.20 13.37 10.89
C GLN A 137 1.08 12.90 10.43
#